data_83415a62a70111d330e9fdb3d6b10b99
#
_entry.id   83415a62a70111d330e9fdb3d6b10b99
#
_cell.length_a   1.000
_cell.length_b   1.000
_cell.length_c   1.000
_cell.angle_alpha   90.00
_cell.angle_beta   90.00
_cell.angle_gamma   90.00
#
_symmetry.space_group_name_H-M   'P 1'
#
loop_
_entity.id
_entity.type
_entity.pdbx_description
1 polymer ?
#
loop_
_entity_poly.entity_id
_entity_poly.type
_entity_poly.pdbx_seq_one_letter_code
_entity_poly.pdbx_strand_id
1 'polypeptide(L)'
;MFKKIIKLFRAKRAPRTIILRTEGTHYHLKEIYARINQQYFEGKLDLHITWFNPKKSRYQRRIILGSYHRDKNLVKINRMLDQADIPDYYISFIVYHEMLHHVAPPIIKRFSKRQIHHQEFKDLEKKFLDYALVKEFRKKSKMRWFVD
;
A
#
# COMPACT_ATOMS: atom_id res chain seq x y z
N MET A 1 -43.69 -35.66 6.14
CA MET A 1 -42.23 -35.82 5.95
C MET A 1 -41.58 -34.46 6.13
N PHE A 2 -41.05 -34.16 7.28
CA PHE A 2 -40.33 -32.90 7.54
C PHE A 2 -38.85 -33.06 7.15
N LYS A 3 -38.42 -32.44 6.06
CA LYS A 3 -37.00 -32.32 5.74
C LYS A 3 -36.38 -31.35 6.71
N LYS A 4 -35.58 -31.85 7.66
CA LYS A 4 -34.67 -31.04 8.50
C LYS A 4 -33.68 -30.36 7.59
N ILE A 5 -33.83 -29.05 7.41
CA ILE A 5 -32.76 -28.20 6.82
C ILE A 5 -31.67 -28.06 7.89
N ILE A 6 -30.62 -28.85 7.75
CA ILE A 6 -29.41 -28.66 8.51
C ILE A 6 -28.76 -27.39 7.97
N LYS A 7 -28.95 -26.25 8.65
CA LYS A 7 -28.13 -25.05 8.46
C LYS A 7 -26.71 -25.42 8.85
N LEU A 8 -25.89 -25.69 7.86
CA LEU A 8 -24.43 -25.74 8.04
C LEU A 8 -23.98 -24.37 8.56
N PHE A 9 -23.79 -24.26 9.85
CA PHE A 9 -23.09 -23.15 10.46
C PHE A 9 -21.65 -23.19 9.94
N ARG A 10 -21.36 -22.36 8.94
CA ARG A 10 -20.00 -22.12 8.50
C ARG A 10 -19.28 -21.48 9.68
N ALA A 11 -18.50 -22.26 10.41
CA ALA A 11 -17.69 -21.76 11.52
C ALA A 11 -16.93 -20.51 11.01
N LYS A 12 -17.16 -19.36 11.66
CA LYS A 12 -16.40 -18.15 11.38
C LYS A 12 -14.93 -18.51 11.60
N ARG A 13 -14.14 -18.48 10.53
CA ARG A 13 -12.69 -18.68 10.66
C ARG A 13 -12.17 -17.68 11.69
N ALA A 14 -11.42 -18.15 12.67
CA ALA A 14 -10.74 -17.30 13.63
C ALA A 14 -9.96 -16.19 12.90
N PRO A 15 -9.93 -14.96 13.41
CA PRO A 15 -9.19 -13.88 12.77
C PRO A 15 -7.74 -14.31 12.62
N ARG A 16 -7.21 -14.28 11.40
CA ARG A 16 -5.81 -14.62 11.15
C ARG A 16 -4.95 -13.54 11.78
N THR A 17 -4.08 -13.91 12.67
CA THR A 17 -3.08 -13.01 13.25
C THR A 17 -2.19 -12.46 12.12
N ILE A 18 -2.12 -11.13 11.99
CA ILE A 18 -1.25 -10.48 11.02
C ILE A 18 0.14 -10.39 11.62
N ILE A 19 1.10 -11.06 10.98
CA ILE A 19 2.51 -10.95 11.37
C ILE A 19 3.10 -9.76 10.61
N LEU A 20 3.55 -8.73 11.33
CA LEU A 20 4.20 -7.57 10.75
C LEU A 20 5.71 -7.81 10.67
N ARG A 21 6.25 -7.67 9.47
CA ARG A 21 7.69 -7.73 9.19
C ARG A 21 8.13 -6.38 8.67
N THR A 22 8.77 -5.59 9.53
CA THR A 22 9.16 -4.21 9.21
C THR A 22 10.65 -4.05 8.92
N GLU A 23 11.48 -4.98 9.40
CA GLU A 23 12.92 -4.95 9.20
C GLU A 23 13.30 -5.43 7.80
N GLY A 24 14.17 -4.68 7.16
CA GLY A 24 14.80 -5.01 5.88
C GLY A 24 16.31 -4.97 5.97
N THR A 25 16.99 -5.26 4.87
CA THR A 25 18.46 -5.21 4.78
C THR A 25 18.96 -3.77 4.69
N HIS A 26 18.28 -2.92 3.91
CA HIS A 26 18.64 -1.54 3.65
C HIS A 26 17.65 -0.55 4.29
N TYR A 27 16.38 -0.94 4.41
CA TYR A 27 15.32 -0.07 4.87
C TYR A 27 14.52 -0.68 6.02
N HIS A 28 14.18 0.17 6.98
CA HIS A 28 13.32 -0.16 8.11
C HIS A 28 11.97 0.52 7.95
N LEU A 29 10.92 -0.25 7.58
CA LEU A 29 9.61 0.32 7.24
C LEU A 29 8.96 1.08 8.39
N LYS A 30 9.15 0.63 9.62
CA LYS A 30 8.58 1.31 10.80
C LYS A 30 9.14 2.72 10.96
N GLU A 31 10.43 2.92 10.69
CA GLU A 31 11.09 4.24 10.74
C GLU A 31 10.60 5.14 9.62
N ILE A 32 10.52 4.62 8.40
CA ILE A 32 9.99 5.36 7.24
C ILE A 32 8.54 5.77 7.51
N TYR A 33 7.70 4.85 7.98
CA TYR A 33 6.31 5.12 8.32
C TYR A 33 6.18 6.22 9.38
N ALA A 34 6.94 6.14 10.47
CA ALA A 34 6.89 7.12 11.54
C ALA A 34 7.29 8.52 11.04
N ARG A 35 8.35 8.61 10.23
CA ARG A 35 8.82 9.85 9.61
C ARG A 35 7.76 10.45 8.68
N ILE A 36 7.19 9.67 7.79
CA ILE A 36 6.14 10.11 6.85
C ILE A 36 4.87 10.51 7.60
N ASN A 37 4.47 9.73 8.60
CA ASN A 37 3.30 10.05 9.42
C ASN A 37 3.48 11.39 10.13
N GLN A 38 4.63 11.63 10.74
CA GLN A 38 4.91 12.89 11.41
C GLN A 38 4.98 14.07 10.42
N GLN A 39 5.63 13.90 9.28
CA GLN A 39 5.87 14.97 8.31
C GLN A 39 4.60 15.41 7.57
N TYR A 40 3.74 14.48 7.19
CA TYR A 40 2.60 14.74 6.30
C TYR A 40 1.23 14.60 6.97
N PHE A 41 1.17 13.90 8.09
CA PHE A 41 -0.10 13.59 8.78
C PHE A 41 -0.10 13.97 10.26
N GLU A 42 0.88 14.78 10.69
CA GLU A 42 0.99 15.26 12.08
C GLU A 42 1.06 14.13 13.12
N GLY A 43 1.53 12.95 12.73
CA GLY A 43 1.55 11.76 13.58
C GLY A 43 0.19 11.15 13.89
N LYS A 44 -0.87 11.56 13.19
CA LYS A 44 -2.26 11.19 13.52
C LYS A 44 -2.73 9.85 12.99
N LEU A 45 -1.99 9.25 12.05
CA LEU A 45 -2.41 7.96 11.48
C LEU A 45 -1.92 6.80 12.36
N ASP A 46 -2.81 5.84 12.56
CA ASP A 46 -2.53 4.58 13.28
C ASP A 46 -2.73 3.41 12.32
N LEU A 47 -1.72 3.17 11.48
CA LEU A 47 -1.72 2.11 10.48
C LEU A 47 -0.61 1.10 10.77
N HIS A 48 -0.85 -0.13 10.38
CA HIS A 48 0.18 -1.17 10.35
C HIS A 48 0.95 -1.11 9.04
N ILE A 49 2.23 -1.48 9.08
CA ILE A 49 3.08 -1.57 7.89
C ILE A 49 3.88 -2.87 7.90
N THR A 50 4.05 -3.48 6.75
CA THR A 50 4.82 -4.72 6.61
C THR A 50 5.40 -4.88 5.20
N TRP A 51 6.53 -5.57 5.11
CA TRP A 51 7.04 -6.09 3.85
C TRP A 51 6.16 -7.23 3.33
N PHE A 52 6.05 -7.33 2.02
CA PHE A 52 5.50 -8.53 1.37
C PHE A 52 6.38 -8.99 0.20
N ASN A 53 6.37 -10.29 -0.03
CA ASN A 53 6.95 -10.89 -1.21
C ASN A 53 5.81 -11.25 -2.17
N PRO A 54 5.75 -10.65 -3.37
CA PRO A 54 4.72 -10.99 -4.32
C PRO A 54 4.88 -12.42 -4.79
N LYS A 55 3.77 -13.14 -4.94
CA LYS A 55 3.78 -14.45 -5.57
C LYS A 55 4.13 -14.27 -7.05
N LYS A 56 5.11 -15.02 -7.54
CA LYS A 56 5.43 -15.07 -8.98
C LYS A 56 4.22 -15.63 -9.73
N SER A 57 3.63 -14.83 -10.59
CA SER A 57 2.56 -15.26 -11.50
C SER A 57 3.01 -15.10 -12.93
N ARG A 58 2.85 -16.14 -13.76
CA ARG A 58 3.15 -16.10 -15.21
C ARG A 58 2.30 -15.07 -15.96
N TYR A 59 1.17 -14.68 -15.37
CA TYR A 59 0.19 -13.78 -15.98
C TYR A 59 0.30 -12.33 -15.47
N GLN A 60 1.12 -12.07 -14.46
CA GLN A 60 1.21 -10.75 -13.86
C GLN A 60 2.23 -9.90 -14.64
N ARG A 61 1.73 -9.03 -15.51
CA ARG A 61 2.55 -8.10 -16.31
C ARG A 61 2.97 -6.85 -15.53
N ARG A 62 2.41 -6.63 -14.33
CA ARG A 62 2.65 -5.42 -13.53
C ARG A 62 3.24 -5.80 -12.19
N ILE A 63 4.24 -5.05 -11.78
CA ILE A 63 4.85 -5.18 -10.46
C ILE A 63 4.14 -4.20 -9.52
N ILE A 64 3.52 -4.74 -8.49
CA ILE A 64 2.89 -3.94 -7.43
C ILE A 64 3.96 -3.59 -6.40
N LEU A 65 4.21 -2.30 -6.19
CA LEU A 65 5.21 -1.81 -5.24
C LEU A 65 4.67 -1.66 -3.83
N GLY A 66 3.39 -1.32 -3.72
CA GLY A 66 2.70 -1.17 -2.45
C GLY A 66 1.22 -1.47 -2.60
N SER A 67 0.55 -1.65 -1.48
CA SER A 67 -0.90 -1.76 -1.41
C SER A 67 -1.40 -1.40 -0.02
N TYR A 68 -2.58 -0.78 0.03
CA TYR A 68 -3.28 -0.47 1.27
C TYR A 68 -4.54 -1.34 1.42
N HIS A 69 -4.65 -2.00 2.56
CA HIS A 69 -5.79 -2.83 2.94
C HIS A 69 -6.61 -2.14 4.02
N ARG A 70 -7.71 -1.54 3.63
CA ARG A 70 -8.56 -0.73 4.52
C ARG A 70 -9.19 -1.53 5.66
N ASP A 71 -9.62 -2.76 5.38
CA ASP A 71 -10.23 -3.67 6.36
C ASP A 71 -9.28 -4.03 7.53
N LYS A 72 -7.98 -3.84 7.34
CA LYS A 72 -6.93 -4.19 8.30
C LYS A 72 -6.09 -2.99 8.73
N ASN A 73 -6.37 -1.79 8.20
CA ASN A 73 -5.50 -0.63 8.36
C ASN A 73 -4.03 -0.95 8.08
N LEU A 74 -3.77 -1.70 6.99
CA LEU A 74 -2.48 -2.30 6.72
C LEU A 74 -1.90 -1.81 5.39
N VAL A 75 -0.72 -1.21 5.48
CA VAL A 75 0.14 -0.86 4.34
C VAL A 75 1.12 -2.02 4.09
N LYS A 76 1.18 -2.47 2.86
CA LYS A 76 2.14 -3.50 2.43
C LYS A 76 3.10 -2.91 1.41
N ILE A 77 4.39 -3.11 1.60
CA ILE A 77 5.45 -2.64 0.70
C ILE A 77 6.20 -3.84 0.13
N ASN A 78 6.40 -3.81 -1.18
CA ASN A 78 7.11 -4.88 -1.87
C ASN A 78 8.58 -4.93 -1.45
N ARG A 79 9.03 -6.09 -0.98
CA ARG A 79 10.42 -6.29 -0.52
C ARG A 79 11.47 -6.06 -1.61
N MET A 80 11.10 -6.07 -2.87
CA MET A 80 12.02 -5.70 -3.95
C MET A 80 12.54 -4.26 -3.85
N LEU A 81 11.88 -3.39 -3.08
CA LEU A 81 12.36 -2.03 -2.80
C LEU A 81 13.46 -1.98 -1.73
N ASP A 82 13.72 -3.08 -1.03
CA ASP A 82 14.75 -3.18 0.01
C ASP A 82 16.15 -3.43 -0.60
N GLN A 83 16.62 -2.48 -1.39
CA GLN A 83 17.90 -2.55 -2.12
C GLN A 83 18.64 -1.22 -2.03
N ALA A 84 19.98 -1.30 -2.08
CA ALA A 84 20.84 -0.13 -1.95
C ALA A 84 20.72 0.89 -3.09
N ASP A 85 20.34 0.43 -4.29
CA ASP A 85 20.16 1.26 -5.49
C ASP A 85 18.76 1.93 -5.57
N ILE A 86 17.86 1.58 -4.67
CA ILE A 86 16.57 2.29 -4.53
C ILE A 86 16.77 3.50 -3.61
N PRO A 87 16.54 4.74 -4.07
CA PRO A 87 16.71 5.91 -3.22
C PRO A 87 15.70 5.96 -2.06
N ASP A 88 16.09 6.51 -0.91
CA ASP A 88 15.20 6.69 0.25
C ASP A 88 13.93 7.48 -0.09
N TYR A 89 14.07 8.55 -0.87
CA TYR A 89 12.90 9.34 -1.26
C TYR A 89 11.89 8.52 -2.09
N TYR A 90 12.35 7.52 -2.82
CA TYR A 90 11.47 6.71 -3.65
C TYR A 90 10.64 5.72 -2.82
N ILE A 91 11.27 4.95 -1.92
CA ILE A 91 10.54 4.07 -1.01
C ILE A 91 9.63 4.87 -0.06
N SER A 92 10.12 6.03 0.41
CA SER A 92 9.32 6.94 1.25
C SER A 92 8.08 7.45 0.52
N PHE A 93 8.20 7.76 -0.78
CA PHE A 93 7.06 8.12 -1.60
C PHE A 93 6.05 6.97 -1.74
N ILE A 94 6.50 5.74 -1.93
CA ILE A 94 5.59 4.59 -2.01
C ILE A 94 4.83 4.42 -0.68
N VAL A 95 5.50 4.53 0.46
CA VAL A 95 4.86 4.49 1.78
C VAL A 95 3.83 5.62 1.91
N TYR A 96 4.20 6.85 1.55
CA TYR A 96 3.30 8.01 1.55
C TYR A 96 2.06 7.78 0.67
N HIS A 97 2.25 7.28 -0.55
CA HIS A 97 1.17 6.98 -1.48
C HIS A 97 0.16 5.99 -0.89
N GLU A 98 0.65 4.90 -0.27
CA GLU A 98 -0.23 3.91 0.35
C GLU A 98 -0.96 4.48 1.59
N MET A 99 -0.31 5.36 2.35
CA MET A 99 -0.96 6.07 3.46
C MET A 99 -2.03 7.06 2.97
N LEU A 100 -1.85 7.67 1.80
CA LEU A 100 -2.88 8.53 1.18
C LEU A 100 -4.17 7.78 0.88
N HIS A 101 -4.12 6.49 0.55
CA HIS A 101 -5.33 5.69 0.36
C HIS A 101 -6.21 5.61 1.62
N HIS A 102 -5.64 5.82 2.81
CA HIS A 102 -6.39 5.91 4.05
C HIS A 102 -7.16 7.24 4.17
N VAL A 103 -6.49 8.36 3.88
CA VAL A 103 -7.05 9.71 4.07
C VAL A 103 -7.87 10.20 2.87
N ALA A 104 -7.60 9.70 1.69
CA ALA A 104 -8.32 10.00 0.46
C ALA A 104 -8.92 8.71 -0.16
N PRO A 105 -9.99 8.17 0.45
CA PRO A 105 -10.59 6.92 0.00
C PRO A 105 -11.14 7.01 -1.41
N PRO A 106 -11.26 5.87 -2.12
CA PRO A 106 -11.82 5.84 -3.47
C PRO A 106 -13.20 6.46 -3.54
N ILE A 107 -13.48 7.19 -4.64
CA ILE A 107 -14.80 7.72 -4.93
C ILE A 107 -15.60 6.65 -5.68
N ILE A 108 -16.77 6.30 -5.15
CA ILE A 108 -17.70 5.34 -5.75
C ILE A 108 -18.94 6.13 -6.17
N LYS A 109 -19.13 6.31 -7.48
CA LYS A 109 -20.34 6.93 -8.03
C LYS A 109 -21.26 5.83 -8.59
N ARG A 110 -22.57 6.02 -8.43
CA ARG A 110 -23.59 5.15 -9.04
C ARG A 110 -23.38 5.15 -10.56
N PHE A 111 -23.30 3.98 -11.18
CA PHE A 111 -23.09 3.78 -12.63
C PHE A 111 -21.72 4.20 -13.21
N SER A 112 -20.70 4.46 -12.40
CA SER A 112 -19.36 4.74 -12.91
C SER A 112 -18.29 3.85 -12.28
N LYS A 113 -17.13 3.78 -12.94
CA LYS A 113 -15.98 3.05 -12.38
C LYS A 113 -15.52 3.70 -11.07
N ARG A 114 -15.13 2.86 -10.12
CA ARG A 114 -14.47 3.29 -8.89
C ARG A 114 -13.22 4.09 -9.22
N GLN A 115 -13.15 5.33 -8.72
CA GLN A 115 -11.98 6.19 -8.88
C GLN A 115 -11.09 6.07 -7.64
N ILE A 116 -9.98 5.36 -7.78
CA ILE A 116 -9.01 5.14 -6.70
C ILE A 116 -8.12 6.36 -6.56
N HIS A 117 -7.49 6.81 -7.66
CA HIS A 117 -6.63 7.98 -7.70
C HIS A 117 -7.39 9.17 -8.33
N HIS A 118 -8.38 9.69 -7.59
CA HIS A 118 -9.14 10.86 -8.01
C HIS A 118 -8.33 12.16 -7.87
N GLN A 119 -8.88 13.31 -8.28
CA GLN A 119 -8.13 14.56 -8.34
C GLN A 119 -7.54 14.97 -6.99
N GLU A 120 -8.32 14.89 -5.91
CA GLU A 120 -7.84 15.19 -4.56
C GLU A 120 -6.63 14.32 -4.16
N PHE A 121 -6.69 13.01 -4.45
CA PHE A 121 -5.57 12.10 -4.21
C PHE A 121 -4.32 12.55 -4.96
N LYS A 122 -4.44 12.87 -6.24
CA LYS A 122 -3.33 13.35 -7.07
C LYS A 122 -2.75 14.67 -6.58
N ASP A 123 -3.58 15.55 -6.07
CA ASP A 123 -3.14 16.83 -5.52
C ASP A 123 -2.37 16.66 -4.21
N LEU A 124 -2.81 15.72 -3.36
CA LEU A 124 -2.08 15.33 -2.16
C LEU A 124 -0.75 14.63 -2.49
N GLU A 125 -0.75 13.76 -3.49
CA GLU A 125 0.46 13.06 -3.95
C GLU A 125 1.55 14.03 -4.40
N LYS A 126 1.19 15.11 -5.08
CA LYS A 126 2.13 16.16 -5.53
C LYS A 126 2.73 16.99 -4.38
N LYS A 127 2.13 16.95 -3.19
CA LYS A 127 2.67 17.63 -2.00
C LYS A 127 3.87 16.91 -1.39
N PHE A 128 4.20 15.71 -1.86
CA PHE A 128 5.42 15.03 -1.43
C PHE A 128 6.64 15.88 -1.80
N LEU A 129 7.53 16.14 -0.82
CA LEU A 129 8.64 17.07 -0.98
C LEU A 129 9.51 16.75 -2.21
N ASP A 130 9.87 15.49 -2.37
CA ASP A 130 10.75 15.02 -3.44
C ASP A 130 9.97 14.48 -4.67
N TYR A 131 8.75 14.94 -4.89
CA TYR A 131 7.90 14.44 -5.97
C TYR A 131 8.54 14.54 -7.36
N ALA A 132 9.27 15.62 -7.63
CA ALA A 132 10.00 15.79 -8.88
C ALA A 132 11.11 14.74 -9.05
N LEU A 133 11.85 14.44 -7.99
CA LEU A 133 12.88 13.39 -7.99
C LEU A 133 12.28 12.01 -8.18
N VAL A 134 11.13 11.73 -7.58
CA VAL A 134 10.37 10.49 -7.78
C VAL A 134 10.00 10.31 -9.26
N LYS A 135 9.48 11.36 -9.89
CA LYS A 135 9.14 11.32 -11.32
C LYS A 135 10.36 11.07 -12.20
N GLU A 136 11.48 11.70 -11.89
CA GLU A 136 12.73 11.51 -12.62
C GLU A 136 13.27 10.09 -12.45
N PHE A 137 13.26 9.55 -11.24
CA PHE A 137 13.68 8.17 -10.97
C PHE A 137 12.81 7.17 -11.74
N ARG A 138 11.50 7.37 -11.79
CA ARG A 138 10.58 6.52 -12.58
C ARG A 138 10.89 6.54 -14.07
N LYS A 139 11.29 7.69 -14.61
CA LYS A 139 11.65 7.79 -16.03
C LYS A 139 12.97 7.08 -16.34
N LYS A 140 13.94 7.16 -15.43
CA LYS A 140 15.26 6.54 -15.59
C LYS A 140 15.26 5.04 -15.33
N SER A 141 14.43 4.57 -14.38
CA SER A 141 14.28 3.14 -14.13
C SER A 141 13.54 2.49 -15.29
N LYS A 142 14.18 1.54 -15.97
CA LYS A 142 13.57 0.78 -17.07
C LYS A 142 12.43 -0.15 -16.60
N MET A 143 12.20 -0.26 -15.32
CA MET A 143 11.13 -1.04 -14.72
C MET A 143 9.84 -0.24 -14.72
N ARG A 144 8.80 -0.78 -15.36
CA ARG A 144 7.44 -0.24 -15.24
C ARG A 144 6.87 -0.61 -13.88
N TRP A 145 7.20 0.22 -12.90
CA TRP A 145 6.74 0.06 -11.54
C TRP A 145 5.36 0.67 -11.41
N PHE A 146 4.44 -0.07 -10.86
CA PHE A 146 3.10 0.42 -10.61
C PHE A 146 2.85 0.49 -9.11
N VAL A 147 2.30 1.61 -8.70
CA VAL A 147 1.67 1.78 -7.39
C VAL A 147 0.18 1.65 -7.63
N ASP A 148 -0.52 0.93 -6.79
CA ASP A 148 -1.97 0.76 -6.88
C ASP A 148 -2.74 2.05 -6.71
#